data_d0d7345bbd9809e6ec6e448232bcc511
#
_entry.id   d0d7345bbd9809e6ec6e448232bcc511
#
_cell.length_a   1.000
_cell.length_b   1.000
_cell.length_c   1.000
_cell.angle_alpha   90.00
_cell.angle_beta   90.00
_cell.angle_gamma   90.00
#
_symmetry.space_group_name_H-M   'P 1'
#
loop_
_entity.id
_entity.type
_entity.pdbx_description
1 polymer ?
#
loop_
_entity_poly.entity_id
_entity_poly.type
_entity_poly.pdbx_seq_one_letter_code
_entity_poly.pdbx_strand_id
1 'polypeptide(L)'
;MKQKEFKECKVCGTEFKMYRTTDKYCSGKCQMKDKNQNLKLSDMTTPKKCKICKNKFIPKNVSTEPVCQNYDCKVAYALKIVDKNKLEKDKEAKRIKREEKQKQRDAITNWKNELQDEINLIARLIDKDLPCLAKGKYANQIHGGHIFSRGSNQTIRYNLHNIHRQSAQSNHFQNEDGLLREGLIKEYGQDYMEFISELRRTHSMQY
;
A
#
# COMPACT_ATOMS: atom_id res chain seq x y z
N MET A 1 -2.90 13.59 -50.02
CA MET A 1 -2.63 14.69 -49.06
C MET A 1 -3.99 15.24 -48.64
N LYS A 2 -4.36 15.13 -47.33
CA LYS A 2 -5.60 15.72 -46.85
C LYS A 2 -5.46 17.23 -46.82
N GLN A 3 -6.31 17.96 -47.55
CA GLN A 3 -6.36 19.41 -47.56
C GLN A 3 -6.61 19.91 -46.12
N LYS A 4 -5.80 20.86 -45.68
CA LYS A 4 -5.93 21.50 -44.37
C LYS A 4 -7.08 22.49 -44.48
N GLU A 5 -8.21 22.16 -43.89
CA GLU A 5 -9.38 23.01 -43.89
C GLU A 5 -9.21 24.18 -42.89
N PHE A 6 -9.46 25.39 -43.35
CA PHE A 6 -9.51 26.60 -42.53
C PHE A 6 -10.96 26.94 -42.23
N LYS A 7 -11.22 27.55 -41.09
CA LYS A 7 -12.54 27.96 -40.65
C LYS A 7 -12.51 29.32 -39.93
N GLU A 8 -13.55 30.08 -40.04
CA GLU A 8 -13.66 31.31 -39.27
C GLU A 8 -14.06 31.09 -37.83
N CYS A 9 -13.39 31.79 -36.93
CA CYS A 9 -13.66 31.70 -35.49
C CYS A 9 -15.03 32.31 -35.17
N LYS A 10 -15.89 31.58 -34.48
CA LYS A 10 -17.26 32.02 -34.10
C LYS A 10 -17.29 33.31 -33.29
N VAL A 11 -16.20 33.70 -32.62
CA VAL A 11 -16.16 34.86 -31.71
C VAL A 11 -15.46 36.07 -32.31
N CYS A 12 -14.38 35.92 -33.03
CA CYS A 12 -13.58 37.03 -33.54
C CYS A 12 -13.54 37.11 -35.07
N GLY A 13 -14.14 36.15 -35.78
CA GLY A 13 -14.13 36.12 -37.25
C GLY A 13 -12.78 35.75 -37.89
N THR A 14 -11.70 35.58 -37.09
CA THR A 14 -10.40 35.30 -37.65
C THR A 14 -10.35 33.87 -38.22
N GLU A 15 -9.82 33.72 -39.42
CA GLU A 15 -9.61 32.43 -40.05
C GLU A 15 -8.52 31.66 -39.31
N PHE A 16 -8.79 30.40 -38.96
CA PHE A 16 -7.85 29.55 -38.27
C PHE A 16 -7.84 28.14 -38.83
N LYS A 17 -6.70 27.46 -38.69
CA LYS A 17 -6.52 26.11 -39.12
C LYS A 17 -7.16 25.13 -38.15
N MET A 18 -8.09 24.32 -38.63
CA MET A 18 -8.72 23.27 -37.82
C MET A 18 -7.75 22.10 -37.57
N TYR A 19 -7.75 21.62 -36.35
CA TYR A 19 -7.13 20.34 -35.97
C TYR A 19 -8.15 19.21 -35.90
N ARG A 20 -9.40 19.57 -35.58
CA ARG A 20 -10.55 18.64 -35.55
C ARG A 20 -11.76 19.33 -36.26
N THR A 21 -12.58 18.52 -36.92
CA THR A 21 -13.82 19.02 -37.59
C THR A 21 -14.77 19.72 -36.63
N THR A 22 -14.65 19.50 -35.32
CA THR A 22 -15.48 20.14 -34.27
C THR A 22 -14.93 21.46 -33.78
N ASP A 23 -13.76 21.92 -34.23
CA ASP A 23 -13.14 23.14 -33.76
C ASP A 23 -13.98 24.34 -34.23
N LYS A 24 -14.35 25.22 -33.31
CA LYS A 24 -15.22 26.42 -33.52
C LYS A 24 -14.51 27.74 -33.18
N TYR A 25 -13.34 27.69 -32.55
CA TYR A 25 -12.65 28.85 -32.00
C TYR A 25 -11.16 28.79 -32.37
N CYS A 26 -10.58 29.95 -32.69
CA CYS A 26 -9.16 30.07 -33.02
C CYS A 26 -8.25 29.93 -31.79
N SER A 27 -8.78 30.12 -30.59
CA SER A 27 -8.02 30.06 -29.34
C SER A 27 -8.92 29.75 -28.13
N GLY A 28 -8.32 29.30 -27.02
CA GLY A 28 -8.98 29.11 -25.75
C GLY A 28 -9.61 30.39 -25.19
N LYS A 29 -9.03 31.57 -25.49
CA LYS A 29 -9.60 32.87 -25.11
C LYS A 29 -10.97 33.13 -25.81
N CYS A 30 -11.09 32.80 -27.10
CA CYS A 30 -12.35 32.91 -27.83
C CYS A 30 -13.38 31.89 -27.32
N GLN A 31 -12.95 30.66 -27.00
CA GLN A 31 -13.83 29.66 -26.41
C GLN A 31 -14.38 30.12 -25.04
N MET A 32 -13.54 30.74 -24.21
CA MET A 32 -13.94 31.27 -22.90
C MET A 32 -14.90 32.49 -23.06
N LYS A 33 -14.67 33.38 -24.05
CA LYS A 33 -15.58 34.49 -24.33
C LYS A 33 -16.94 33.98 -24.75
N ASP A 34 -17.06 33.02 -25.65
CA ASP A 34 -18.34 32.43 -26.04
C ASP A 34 -19.08 31.79 -24.88
N LYS A 35 -18.34 31.02 -24.03
CA LYS A 35 -18.92 30.45 -22.81
C LYS A 35 -19.43 31.53 -21.84
N ASN A 36 -18.69 32.60 -21.65
CA ASN A 36 -19.06 33.67 -20.73
C ASN A 36 -20.23 34.50 -21.28
N GLN A 37 -20.32 34.72 -22.62
CA GLN A 37 -21.47 35.41 -23.26
C GLN A 37 -22.73 34.55 -23.28
N ASN A 38 -22.59 33.20 -23.28
CA ASN A 38 -23.72 32.27 -23.22
C ASN A 38 -24.10 31.84 -21.80
N LEU A 39 -23.43 32.36 -20.75
CA LEU A 39 -23.96 32.34 -19.39
C LEU A 39 -25.20 33.23 -19.36
N LYS A 40 -26.33 32.63 -19.72
CA LYS A 40 -27.60 33.34 -19.82
C LYS A 40 -27.93 33.97 -18.48
N LEU A 41 -28.35 35.26 -18.52
CA LEU A 41 -28.96 35.97 -17.39
C LEU A 41 -30.08 35.12 -16.73
N SER A 42 -30.70 34.20 -17.49
CA SER A 42 -31.70 33.24 -17.04
C SER A 42 -31.19 32.29 -15.91
N ASP A 43 -29.89 31.97 -15.87
CA ASP A 43 -29.35 31.07 -14.83
C ASP A 43 -29.22 31.76 -13.48
N MET A 44 -29.15 33.09 -13.47
CA MET A 44 -29.14 33.92 -12.25
C MET A 44 -30.53 34.22 -11.69
N THR A 45 -31.58 33.98 -12.46
CA THR A 45 -32.98 34.21 -12.04
C THR A 45 -33.63 32.95 -11.46
N THR A 46 -32.99 31.79 -11.59
CA THR A 46 -33.54 30.50 -11.11
C THR A 46 -33.41 30.41 -9.58
N PRO A 47 -34.51 30.27 -8.83
CA PRO A 47 -34.46 30.14 -7.38
C PRO A 47 -33.76 28.86 -6.97
N LYS A 48 -32.82 28.95 -6.02
CA LYS A 48 -32.08 27.82 -5.44
C LYS A 48 -32.41 27.66 -3.96
N LYS A 49 -32.23 26.44 -3.42
CA LYS A 49 -32.34 26.21 -1.98
C LYS A 49 -31.04 26.53 -1.29
N CYS A 50 -31.06 27.37 -0.26
CA CYS A 50 -29.92 27.63 0.59
C CYS A 50 -29.45 26.33 1.29
N LYS A 51 -28.15 26.04 1.25
CA LYS A 51 -27.60 24.83 1.89
C LYS A 51 -27.71 24.82 3.42
N ILE A 52 -27.93 25.99 4.03
CA ILE A 52 -28.05 26.14 5.51
C ILE A 52 -29.54 26.22 5.91
N CYS A 53 -30.25 27.29 5.59
CA CYS A 53 -31.63 27.47 6.05
C CYS A 53 -32.68 26.76 5.17
N LYS A 54 -32.30 26.17 4.03
CA LYS A 54 -33.17 25.47 3.07
C LYS A 54 -34.20 26.37 2.34
N ASN A 55 -34.30 27.63 2.67
CA ASN A 55 -35.19 28.57 1.98
C ASN A 55 -34.73 28.79 0.54
N LYS A 56 -35.70 29.04 -0.34
CA LYS A 56 -35.40 29.41 -1.73
C LYS A 56 -34.84 30.83 -1.78
N PHE A 57 -33.81 31.04 -2.60
CA PHE A 57 -33.22 32.36 -2.86
C PHE A 57 -32.77 32.46 -4.31
N ILE A 58 -32.64 33.67 -4.80
CA ILE A 58 -32.09 33.97 -6.13
C ILE A 58 -30.60 34.31 -5.91
N PRO A 59 -29.64 33.64 -6.59
CA PRO A 59 -28.24 34.01 -6.53
C PRO A 59 -28.00 35.44 -6.98
N LYS A 60 -27.18 36.21 -6.27
CA LYS A 60 -26.98 37.64 -6.57
C LYS A 60 -25.73 37.89 -7.41
N ASN A 61 -24.64 37.20 -7.12
CA ASN A 61 -23.34 37.46 -7.74
C ASN A 61 -22.93 36.37 -8.76
N VAL A 62 -23.14 35.09 -8.43
CA VAL A 62 -22.83 33.96 -9.30
C VAL A 62 -23.89 32.89 -9.19
N SER A 63 -24.18 32.23 -10.32
CA SER A 63 -25.20 31.18 -10.39
C SER A 63 -24.88 29.96 -9.46
N THR A 64 -23.64 29.82 -9.02
CA THR A 64 -23.20 28.73 -8.15
C THR A 64 -23.23 29.04 -6.66
N GLU A 65 -23.77 30.21 -6.24
CA GLU A 65 -23.89 30.56 -4.82
C GLU A 65 -24.57 29.42 -4.03
N PRO A 66 -23.93 28.90 -2.97
CA PRO A 66 -24.46 27.76 -2.21
C PRO A 66 -25.45 28.15 -1.12
N VAL A 67 -25.45 29.43 -0.69
CA VAL A 67 -26.26 29.94 0.41
C VAL A 67 -26.88 31.30 0.05
N CYS A 68 -27.97 31.63 0.73
CA CYS A 68 -28.65 32.92 0.58
C CYS A 68 -27.80 34.10 1.11
N GLN A 69 -28.29 35.33 0.88
CA GLN A 69 -27.57 36.56 1.27
C GLN A 69 -27.58 36.84 2.81
N ASN A 70 -28.30 36.00 3.61
CA ASN A 70 -28.30 36.11 5.06
C ASN A 70 -26.89 35.89 5.61
N TYR A 71 -26.45 36.79 6.49
CA TYR A 71 -25.11 36.75 7.10
C TYR A 71 -24.84 35.44 7.86
N ASP A 72 -25.81 34.99 8.69
CA ASP A 72 -25.67 33.78 9.48
C ASP A 72 -25.51 32.54 8.62
N CYS A 73 -26.23 32.48 7.48
CA CYS A 73 -26.08 31.38 6.52
C CYS A 73 -24.68 31.37 5.85
N LYS A 74 -24.12 32.53 5.56
CA LYS A 74 -22.79 32.68 4.98
C LYS A 74 -21.71 32.23 6.00
N VAL A 75 -21.82 32.70 7.23
CA VAL A 75 -20.90 32.31 8.32
C VAL A 75 -20.98 30.82 8.59
N ALA A 76 -22.17 30.26 8.79
CA ALA A 76 -22.37 28.85 9.04
C ALA A 76 -21.84 27.96 7.89
N TYR A 77 -21.97 28.42 6.66
CA TYR A 77 -21.43 27.70 5.49
C TYR A 77 -19.90 27.76 5.44
N ALA A 78 -19.31 28.93 5.73
CA ALA A 78 -17.86 29.09 5.80
C ALA A 78 -17.24 28.18 6.87
N LEU A 79 -17.84 28.14 8.07
CA LEU A 79 -17.42 27.24 9.14
C LEU A 79 -17.48 25.77 8.72
N LYS A 80 -18.56 25.33 8.08
CA LYS A 80 -18.65 23.96 7.52
C LYS A 80 -17.53 23.63 6.54
N ILE A 81 -17.12 24.58 5.70
CA ILE A 81 -16.00 24.36 4.78
C ILE A 81 -14.69 24.22 5.55
N VAL A 82 -14.45 25.07 6.55
CA VAL A 82 -13.24 24.99 7.40
C VAL A 82 -13.17 23.65 8.10
N ASP A 83 -14.26 23.19 8.73
CA ASP A 83 -14.33 21.91 9.42
C ASP A 83 -14.10 20.74 8.48
N LYS A 84 -14.72 20.78 7.28
CA LYS A 84 -14.50 19.77 6.25
C LYS A 84 -13.05 19.71 5.82
N ASN A 85 -12.42 20.85 5.56
CA ASN A 85 -11.03 20.92 5.13
C ASN A 85 -10.07 20.43 6.24
N LYS A 86 -10.38 20.76 7.51
CA LYS A 86 -9.65 20.23 8.65
C LYS A 86 -9.74 18.70 8.73
N LEU A 87 -10.96 18.17 8.61
CA LEU A 87 -11.19 16.73 8.63
C LEU A 87 -10.46 16.00 7.49
N GLU A 88 -10.43 16.58 6.30
CA GLU A 88 -9.71 16.01 5.15
C GLU A 88 -8.19 16.02 5.38
N LYS A 89 -7.64 17.13 5.92
CA LYS A 89 -6.22 17.19 6.30
C LYS A 89 -5.85 16.15 7.36
N ASP A 90 -6.71 15.98 8.38
CA ASP A 90 -6.48 14.99 9.44
C ASP A 90 -6.53 13.54 8.90
N LYS A 91 -7.45 13.26 7.96
CA LYS A 91 -7.53 11.96 7.28
C LYS A 91 -6.27 11.69 6.45
N GLU A 92 -5.80 12.70 5.70
CA GLU A 92 -4.61 12.58 4.88
C GLU A 92 -3.35 12.37 5.74
N ALA A 93 -3.19 13.12 6.82
CA ALA A 93 -2.09 12.94 7.77
C ALA A 93 -2.08 11.52 8.38
N LYS A 94 -3.26 10.99 8.74
CA LYS A 94 -3.40 9.61 9.22
C LYS A 94 -3.04 8.59 8.16
N ARG A 95 -3.41 8.82 6.90
CA ARG A 95 -3.07 7.95 5.77
C ARG A 95 -1.56 7.88 5.58
N ILE A 96 -0.89 9.04 5.47
CA ILE A 96 0.56 9.13 5.32
C ILE A 96 1.28 8.38 6.44
N LYS A 97 0.88 8.62 7.70
CA LYS A 97 1.47 7.93 8.86
C LYS A 97 1.30 6.41 8.82
N ARG A 98 0.16 5.92 8.30
CA ARG A 98 -0.07 4.47 8.11
C ARG A 98 0.83 3.89 7.03
N GLU A 99 0.97 4.59 5.91
CA GLU A 99 1.82 4.18 4.78
C GLU A 99 3.30 4.12 5.19
N GLU A 100 3.79 5.12 5.93
CA GLU A 100 5.15 5.14 6.48
C GLU A 100 5.40 3.96 7.43
N LYS A 101 4.46 3.71 8.35
CA LYS A 101 4.55 2.57 9.27
C LYS A 101 4.52 1.24 8.53
N GLN A 102 3.73 1.13 7.45
CA GLN A 102 3.69 -0.08 6.63
C GLN A 102 5.02 -0.29 5.91
N LYS A 103 5.59 0.74 5.28
CA LYS A 103 6.91 0.68 4.63
C LYS A 103 8.01 0.23 5.59
N GLN A 104 8.00 0.75 6.83
CA GLN A 104 8.96 0.31 7.86
C GLN A 104 8.79 -1.18 8.20
N ARG A 105 7.54 -1.65 8.37
CA ARG A 105 7.27 -3.08 8.63
C ARG A 105 7.73 -3.98 7.49
N ASP A 106 7.46 -3.56 6.24
CA ASP A 106 7.83 -4.31 5.05
C ASP A 106 9.35 -4.39 4.92
N ALA A 107 10.06 -3.29 5.17
CA ALA A 107 11.52 -3.26 5.20
C ALA A 107 12.09 -4.23 6.24
N ILE A 108 11.57 -4.20 7.49
CA ILE A 108 12.00 -5.13 8.55
C ILE A 108 11.71 -6.59 8.16
N THR A 109 10.56 -6.85 7.53
CA THR A 109 10.20 -8.20 7.08
C THR A 109 11.15 -8.70 6.00
N ASN A 110 11.51 -7.85 5.04
CA ASN A 110 12.46 -8.18 3.99
C ASN A 110 13.85 -8.51 4.57
N TRP A 111 14.36 -7.68 5.47
CA TRP A 111 15.61 -7.95 6.19
C TRP A 111 15.61 -9.29 6.94
N LYS A 112 14.49 -9.60 7.62
CA LYS A 112 14.35 -10.89 8.33
C LYS A 112 14.35 -12.07 7.38
N ASN A 113 13.79 -11.94 6.19
CA ASN A 113 13.78 -13.00 5.19
C ASN A 113 15.16 -13.19 4.57
N GLU A 114 15.84 -12.11 4.18
CA GLU A 114 17.21 -12.15 3.67
C GLU A 114 18.16 -12.82 4.68
N LEU A 115 18.11 -12.37 5.95
CA LEU A 115 18.90 -13.00 7.01
C LEU A 115 18.58 -14.50 7.17
N GLN A 116 17.30 -14.88 7.06
CA GLN A 116 16.92 -16.30 7.16
C GLN A 116 17.50 -17.12 6.02
N ASP A 117 17.51 -16.58 4.81
CA ASP A 117 18.04 -17.25 3.63
C ASP A 117 19.56 -17.46 3.74
N GLU A 118 20.29 -16.46 4.23
CA GLU A 118 21.72 -16.55 4.50
C GLU A 118 22.05 -17.58 5.60
N ILE A 119 21.33 -17.55 6.71
CA ILE A 119 21.53 -18.52 7.80
C ILE A 119 21.20 -19.95 7.34
N ASN A 120 20.13 -20.11 6.56
CA ASN A 120 19.80 -21.42 5.99
C ASN A 120 20.88 -21.91 4.99
N LEU A 121 21.49 -20.98 4.24
CA LEU A 121 22.61 -21.30 3.36
C LEU A 121 23.82 -21.78 4.17
N ILE A 122 24.19 -21.06 5.23
CA ILE A 122 25.29 -21.43 6.13
C ILE A 122 25.02 -22.80 6.72
N ALA A 123 23.83 -23.07 7.25
CA ALA A 123 23.47 -24.38 7.80
C ALA A 123 23.66 -25.52 6.77
N ARG A 124 23.22 -25.31 5.52
CA ARG A 124 23.43 -26.29 4.44
C ARG A 124 24.89 -26.49 4.07
N LEU A 125 25.72 -25.45 4.16
CA LEU A 125 27.13 -25.53 3.87
C LEU A 125 27.90 -26.31 4.98
N ILE A 126 27.51 -26.11 6.26
CA ILE A 126 28.06 -26.86 7.40
C ILE A 126 27.75 -28.34 7.25
N ASP A 127 26.50 -28.65 6.89
CA ASP A 127 26.00 -30.02 6.75
C ASP A 127 26.19 -30.61 5.32
N LYS A 128 27.04 -29.97 4.51
CA LYS A 128 27.27 -30.38 3.11
C LYS A 128 27.71 -31.86 3.06
N ASP A 129 27.15 -32.56 2.09
CA ASP A 129 27.47 -33.98 1.83
C ASP A 129 27.00 -34.98 2.92
N LEU A 130 26.20 -34.52 3.87
CA LEU A 130 25.59 -35.39 4.87
C LEU A 130 24.15 -35.77 4.51
N PRO A 131 23.63 -36.94 4.90
CA PRO A 131 22.25 -37.35 4.61
C PRO A 131 21.26 -36.54 5.40
N CYS A 132 20.00 -36.46 4.92
CA CYS A 132 18.88 -35.82 5.62
C CYS A 132 18.79 -36.31 7.06
N LEU A 133 18.83 -35.41 8.04
CA LEU A 133 18.80 -35.75 9.46
C LEU A 133 17.53 -36.50 9.87
N ALA A 134 16.37 -36.11 9.33
CA ALA A 134 15.09 -36.74 9.64
C ALA A 134 14.94 -38.16 9.06
N LYS A 135 15.54 -38.43 7.90
CA LYS A 135 15.35 -39.72 7.19
C LYS A 135 16.60 -40.60 7.11
N GLY A 136 17.76 -40.06 7.46
CA GLY A 136 19.03 -40.77 7.36
C GLY A 136 19.43 -41.16 5.93
N LYS A 137 18.84 -40.50 4.90
CA LYS A 137 19.07 -40.80 3.48
C LYS A 137 19.53 -39.56 2.74
N TYR A 138 20.36 -39.74 1.72
CA TYR A 138 20.73 -38.67 0.81
C TYR A 138 19.53 -38.22 0.01
N ALA A 139 19.45 -36.92 -0.27
CA ALA A 139 18.37 -36.30 -1.06
C ALA A 139 18.96 -35.33 -2.06
N ASN A 140 18.29 -35.19 -3.22
CA ASN A 140 18.75 -34.30 -4.28
C ASN A 140 18.68 -32.81 -3.88
N GLN A 141 17.81 -32.48 -2.92
CA GLN A 141 17.64 -31.12 -2.43
C GLN A 141 17.55 -31.11 -0.90
N ILE A 142 18.48 -30.38 -0.27
CA ILE A 142 18.57 -30.18 1.17
C ILE A 142 18.19 -28.75 1.53
N HIS A 143 17.34 -28.62 2.53
CA HIS A 143 16.92 -27.36 3.16
C HIS A 143 17.49 -27.26 4.58
N GLY A 144 17.52 -26.07 5.14
CA GLY A 144 17.70 -25.85 6.58
C GLY A 144 16.37 -26.07 7.31
N GLY A 145 16.21 -27.21 7.95
CA GLY A 145 15.07 -27.53 8.79
C GLY A 145 15.27 -27.02 10.22
N HIS A 146 14.23 -26.45 10.83
CA HIS A 146 14.30 -25.91 12.19
C HIS A 146 13.79 -26.92 13.21
N ILE A 147 14.61 -27.24 14.23
CA ILE A 147 14.21 -28.09 15.35
C ILE A 147 13.04 -27.49 16.13
N PHE A 148 13.09 -26.20 16.39
CA PHE A 148 11.97 -25.40 16.92
C PHE A 148 11.52 -24.41 15.87
N SER A 149 10.23 -24.43 15.54
CA SER A 149 9.68 -23.69 14.41
C SER A 149 9.95 -22.18 14.47
N ARG A 150 10.18 -21.58 13.32
CA ARG A 150 10.45 -20.15 13.16
C ARG A 150 9.35 -19.23 13.70
N GLY A 151 8.10 -19.68 13.60
CA GLY A 151 6.93 -18.87 13.98
C GLY A 151 6.78 -18.71 15.48
N SER A 152 6.97 -19.80 16.21
CA SER A 152 6.77 -19.85 17.66
C SER A 152 8.04 -19.59 18.49
N ASN A 153 9.22 -19.60 17.87
CA ASN A 153 10.49 -19.49 18.58
C ASN A 153 11.42 -18.45 17.92
N GLN A 154 11.04 -17.17 18.03
CA GLN A 154 11.77 -16.04 17.42
C GLN A 154 13.19 -15.90 17.99
N THR A 155 13.41 -16.27 19.25
CA THR A 155 14.70 -16.14 19.97
C THR A 155 15.81 -16.96 19.37
N ILE A 156 15.51 -18.17 18.94
CA ILE A 156 16.50 -19.09 18.34
C ILE A 156 16.30 -19.29 16.84
N ARG A 157 15.45 -18.45 16.22
CA ARG A 157 15.10 -18.55 14.80
C ARG A 157 16.35 -18.56 13.90
N TYR A 158 17.33 -17.74 14.20
CA TYR A 158 18.55 -17.56 13.42
C TYR A 158 19.77 -18.29 14.03
N ASN A 159 19.56 -19.09 15.07
CA ASN A 159 20.64 -19.84 15.71
C ASN A 159 20.94 -21.10 14.91
N LEU A 160 22.20 -21.30 14.52
CA LEU A 160 22.65 -22.46 13.73
C LEU A 160 22.44 -23.79 14.46
N HIS A 161 22.47 -23.83 15.80
CA HIS A 161 22.12 -25.04 16.55
C HIS A 161 20.66 -25.45 16.42
N ASN A 162 19.77 -24.52 15.97
CA ASN A 162 18.37 -24.81 15.73
C ASN A 162 18.08 -25.20 14.27
N ILE A 163 19.07 -25.14 13.36
CA ILE A 163 18.87 -25.33 11.93
C ILE A 163 19.79 -26.41 11.41
N HIS A 164 19.19 -27.50 10.95
CA HIS A 164 19.92 -28.65 10.46
C HIS A 164 19.46 -29.10 9.08
N ARG A 165 20.26 -29.91 8.40
CA ARG A 165 19.96 -30.45 7.09
C ARG A 165 18.70 -31.32 7.09
N GLN A 166 17.78 -30.99 6.22
CA GLN A 166 16.51 -31.69 6.02
C GLN A 166 16.19 -31.76 4.53
N SER A 167 15.73 -32.90 4.03
CA SER A 167 15.31 -32.98 2.64
C SER A 167 14.12 -32.05 2.38
N ALA A 168 14.03 -31.47 1.17
CA ALA A 168 12.92 -30.62 0.78
C ALA A 168 11.56 -31.30 1.03
N GLN A 169 11.46 -32.60 0.73
CA GLN A 169 10.26 -33.38 0.95
C GLN A 169 9.90 -33.48 2.44
N SER A 170 10.86 -33.77 3.31
CA SER A 170 10.67 -33.89 4.76
C SER A 170 10.31 -32.53 5.40
N ASN A 171 10.92 -31.45 4.92
CA ASN A 171 10.70 -30.11 5.44
C ASN A 171 9.30 -29.52 5.09
N HIS A 172 8.62 -30.06 4.08
CA HIS A 172 7.27 -29.62 3.68
C HIS A 172 6.15 -30.34 4.44
N PHE A 173 6.40 -31.45 5.07
CA PHE A 173 5.37 -32.22 5.80
C PHE A 173 5.43 -31.89 7.30
N GLN A 174 4.35 -31.27 7.81
CA GLN A 174 4.25 -30.84 9.22
C GLN A 174 4.43 -31.96 10.25
N ASN A 175 4.20 -33.22 9.88
CA ASN A 175 4.33 -34.37 10.78
C ASN A 175 5.77 -34.88 10.91
N GLU A 176 6.74 -34.33 10.18
CA GLU A 176 8.13 -34.81 10.20
C GLU A 176 9.06 -34.00 11.13
N ASP A 177 8.55 -33.00 11.85
CA ASP A 177 9.32 -32.29 12.90
C ASP A 177 9.77 -33.24 14.02
N GLY A 178 8.96 -34.24 14.33
CA GLY A 178 9.33 -35.32 15.25
C GLY A 178 10.54 -36.12 14.77
N LEU A 179 10.54 -36.55 13.52
CA LEU A 179 11.62 -37.30 12.90
C LEU A 179 12.93 -36.49 12.83
N LEU A 180 12.84 -35.16 12.63
CA LEU A 180 14.01 -34.29 12.65
C LEU A 180 14.68 -34.29 14.05
N ARG A 181 13.87 -34.21 15.12
CA ARG A 181 14.35 -34.27 16.51
C ARG A 181 14.91 -35.64 16.87
N GLU A 182 14.25 -36.70 16.48
CA GLU A 182 14.73 -38.05 16.65
C GLU A 182 16.06 -38.26 15.94
N GLY A 183 16.19 -37.80 14.70
CA GLY A 183 17.45 -37.83 13.96
C GLY A 183 18.55 -37.02 14.64
N LEU A 184 18.23 -35.86 15.21
CA LEU A 184 19.17 -35.05 15.97
C LEU A 184 19.68 -35.78 17.21
N ILE A 185 18.77 -36.35 17.98
CA ILE A 185 19.13 -37.12 19.20
C ILE A 185 19.98 -38.33 18.84
N LYS A 186 19.65 -39.04 17.76
CA LYS A 186 20.41 -40.19 17.29
C LYS A 186 21.82 -39.84 16.88
N GLU A 187 22.04 -38.70 16.26
CA GLU A 187 23.35 -38.31 15.73
C GLU A 187 24.21 -37.55 16.75
N TYR A 188 23.60 -36.64 17.52
CA TYR A 188 24.32 -35.73 18.43
C TYR A 188 24.08 -36.01 19.93
N GLY A 189 23.14 -36.90 20.26
CA GLY A 189 22.79 -37.24 21.64
C GLY A 189 21.68 -36.39 22.24
N GLN A 190 21.12 -36.89 23.34
CA GLN A 190 20.07 -36.24 24.10
C GLN A 190 20.52 -34.90 24.70
N ASP A 191 21.77 -34.84 25.20
CA ASP A 191 22.36 -33.64 25.82
C ASP A 191 22.37 -32.45 24.84
N TYR A 192 22.62 -32.71 23.55
CA TYR A 192 22.59 -31.66 22.53
C TYR A 192 21.16 -31.11 22.27
N MET A 193 20.16 -31.98 22.28
CA MET A 193 18.76 -31.58 22.19
C MET A 193 18.33 -30.74 23.42
N GLU A 194 18.81 -31.10 24.62
CA GLU A 194 18.56 -30.33 25.85
C GLU A 194 19.24 -28.97 25.80
N PHE A 195 20.48 -28.89 25.33
CA PHE A 195 21.19 -27.63 25.08
C PHE A 195 20.40 -26.69 24.16
N ILE A 196 19.89 -27.18 23.03
CA ILE A 196 19.07 -26.34 22.13
C ILE A 196 17.78 -25.90 22.84
N SER A 197 17.19 -26.77 23.63
CA SER A 197 15.97 -26.43 24.41
C SER A 197 16.24 -25.37 25.47
N GLU A 198 17.43 -25.39 26.08
CA GLU A 198 17.85 -24.36 27.05
C GLU A 198 18.14 -23.03 26.36
N LEU A 199 18.84 -23.04 25.21
CA LEU A 199 19.03 -21.82 24.38
C LEU A 199 17.70 -21.14 24.07
N ARG A 200 16.65 -21.90 23.78
CA ARG A 200 15.30 -21.37 23.55
C ARG A 200 14.74 -20.65 24.78
N ARG A 201 14.98 -21.19 25.98
CA ARG A 201 14.46 -20.62 27.25
C ARG A 201 15.24 -19.39 27.67
N THR A 202 16.55 -19.45 27.65
CA THR A 202 17.42 -18.36 28.13
C THR A 202 17.31 -17.09 27.28
N HIS A 203 17.17 -17.22 25.97
CA HIS A 203 16.99 -16.05 25.09
C HIS A 203 15.58 -15.40 25.20
N SER A 204 14.56 -16.13 25.68
CA SER A 204 13.22 -15.57 25.88
C SER A 204 13.11 -14.59 27.06
N MET A 205 14.12 -14.56 27.92
CA MET A 205 14.14 -13.72 29.11
C MET A 205 14.86 -12.36 28.92
N GLN A 206 15.41 -12.08 27.74
CA GLN A 206 16.23 -10.89 27.48
C GLN A 206 15.56 -9.80 26.62
N TYR A 207 14.24 -9.94 26.30
CA TYR A 207 13.51 -8.93 25.50
C TYR A 207 12.22 -8.50 26.15
#